data_5fcd04f768439c0a7866ba0c5d64d06e
#
_entry.id   5fcd04f768439c0a7866ba0c5d64d06e
#
_cell.length_a   1.000
_cell.length_b   1.000
_cell.length_c   1.000
_cell.angle_alpha   90.00
_cell.angle_beta   90.00
_cell.angle_gamma   90.00
#
_symmetry.space_group_name_H-M   'P 1'
#
loop_
_entity.id
_entity.type
_entity.pdbx_description
1 polymer ?
#
loop_
_entity_poly.entity_id
_entity_poly.type
_entity_poly.pdbx_seq_one_letter_code
_entity_poly.pdbx_strand_id
1 'polypeptide(L)'
;MTARWVVDDVASERNLKVKWQPISLLFKNEPPTDSPYYDAVVGTHGQLRVMESIRAAEGDDAVFGVYWDFASRIHHDGDRDFDIAKALEELGIDPEHAKAATDEKWDAEIRTRMDEGLALVGTDVGTPIIALDRADGERVGIFGPVITRAPKGEDALKLWDGMTAMMDIDGFWELKKTRTERPEFGDRPVTVPPVS
;
A
#
# COMPACT_ATOMS: atom_id res chain seq x y z
N MET A 1 0.97 2.66 8.11
CA MET A 1 0.86 1.82 9.32
C MET A 1 0.84 0.35 8.97
N THR A 2 -0.16 -0.16 8.26
CA THR A 2 -0.29 -1.60 7.99
C THR A 2 0.88 -2.20 7.22
N ALA A 3 1.37 -1.53 6.17
CA ALA A 3 2.57 -1.97 5.45
C ALA A 3 3.78 -2.11 6.41
N ARG A 4 3.99 -1.11 7.29
CA ARG A 4 5.06 -1.14 8.27
C ARG A 4 4.92 -2.29 9.25
N TRP A 5 3.71 -2.53 9.77
CA TRP A 5 3.44 -3.67 10.63
C TRP A 5 3.76 -5.00 9.94
N VAL A 6 3.28 -5.19 8.71
CA VAL A 6 3.51 -6.44 7.97
C VAL A 6 5.00 -6.64 7.71
N VAL A 7 5.71 -5.62 7.24
CA VAL A 7 7.11 -5.74 6.84
C VAL A 7 8.05 -5.87 8.04
N ASP A 8 7.86 -5.03 9.08
CA ASP A 8 8.79 -4.98 10.21
C ASP A 8 8.66 -6.19 11.16
N ASP A 9 7.42 -6.70 11.35
CA ASP A 9 7.13 -7.60 12.46
C ASP A 9 6.47 -8.93 12.05
N VAL A 10 5.85 -9.03 10.87
CA VAL A 10 5.07 -10.21 10.48
C VAL A 10 5.71 -11.03 9.38
N ALA A 11 6.21 -10.37 8.33
CA ALA A 11 6.60 -11.04 7.09
C ALA A 11 7.67 -12.12 7.33
N SER A 12 8.73 -11.83 8.08
CA SER A 12 9.77 -12.79 8.41
C SER A 12 9.25 -13.93 9.31
N GLU A 13 8.45 -13.60 10.32
CA GLU A 13 7.95 -14.57 11.31
C GLU A 13 6.89 -15.52 10.74
N ARG A 14 6.22 -15.12 9.68
CA ARG A 14 5.18 -15.92 8.99
C ARG A 14 5.61 -16.36 7.58
N ASN A 15 6.89 -16.12 7.23
CA ASN A 15 7.46 -16.50 5.93
C ASN A 15 6.58 -16.00 4.76
N LEU A 16 6.16 -14.74 4.82
CA LEU A 16 5.28 -14.14 3.81
C LEU A 16 6.08 -13.64 2.63
N LYS A 17 5.60 -13.92 1.44
CA LYS A 17 6.00 -13.23 0.21
C LYS A 17 4.95 -12.16 -0.12
N VAL A 18 5.30 -10.89 0.08
CA VAL A 18 4.36 -9.78 -0.07
C VAL A 18 4.40 -9.24 -1.50
N LYS A 19 3.25 -9.24 -2.17
CA LYS A 19 3.07 -8.58 -3.46
C LYS A 19 2.31 -7.28 -3.27
N TRP A 20 2.94 -6.17 -3.67
CA TRP A 20 2.38 -4.82 -3.51
C TRP A 20 1.50 -4.45 -4.71
N GLN A 21 0.26 -4.03 -4.44
CA GLN A 21 -0.70 -3.64 -5.45
C GLN A 21 -1.17 -2.20 -5.26
N PRO A 22 -1.39 -1.44 -6.34
CA PRO A 22 -1.83 -0.06 -6.24
C PRO A 22 -3.32 0.04 -5.90
N ILE A 23 -3.67 1.08 -5.13
CA ILE A 23 -5.04 1.60 -5.06
C ILE A 23 -4.98 3.11 -5.31
N SER A 24 -5.54 3.55 -6.41
CA SER A 24 -5.66 4.96 -6.72
C SER A 24 -6.86 5.58 -6.00
N LEU A 25 -6.59 6.47 -5.05
CA LEU A 25 -7.66 7.22 -4.38
C LEU A 25 -8.30 8.25 -5.33
N LEU A 26 -7.60 8.66 -6.39
CA LEU A 26 -8.17 9.48 -7.45
C LEU A 26 -9.28 8.72 -8.19
N PHE A 27 -8.99 7.50 -8.63
CA PHE A 27 -9.97 6.67 -9.35
C PHE A 27 -11.06 6.12 -8.45
N LYS A 28 -10.71 5.77 -7.21
CA LYS A 28 -11.66 5.18 -6.28
C LYS A 28 -12.70 6.17 -5.77
N ASN A 29 -12.27 7.39 -5.44
CA ASN A 29 -13.11 8.37 -4.75
C ASN A 29 -13.66 9.45 -5.68
N GLU A 30 -13.08 9.60 -6.88
CA GLU A 30 -13.44 10.62 -7.88
C GLU A 30 -13.73 12.00 -7.24
N PRO A 31 -12.78 12.53 -6.45
CA PRO A 31 -13.03 13.76 -5.70
C PRO A 31 -13.26 14.92 -6.67
N PRO A 32 -14.18 15.84 -6.37
CA PRO A 32 -14.36 17.03 -7.17
C PRO A 32 -13.07 17.88 -7.16
N THR A 33 -12.82 18.61 -8.25
CA THR A 33 -11.57 19.38 -8.44
C THR A 33 -11.37 20.51 -7.44
N ASP A 34 -12.43 20.96 -6.77
CA ASP A 34 -12.40 21.95 -5.70
C ASP A 34 -12.22 21.32 -4.29
N SER A 35 -12.09 20.01 -4.22
CA SER A 35 -11.80 19.32 -2.96
C SER A 35 -10.43 19.71 -2.42
N PRO A 36 -10.30 19.98 -1.11
CA PRO A 36 -9.01 20.30 -0.48
C PRO A 36 -8.00 19.15 -0.53
N TYR A 37 -8.44 17.97 -0.93
CA TYR A 37 -7.59 16.77 -1.08
C TYR A 37 -7.27 16.44 -2.54
N TYR A 38 -7.83 17.19 -3.51
CA TYR A 38 -7.71 16.86 -4.94
C TYR A 38 -6.25 16.77 -5.39
N ASP A 39 -5.46 17.83 -5.16
CA ASP A 39 -4.06 17.87 -5.57
C ASP A 39 -3.24 16.74 -4.92
N ALA A 40 -3.52 16.43 -3.65
CA ALA A 40 -2.83 15.35 -2.95
C ALA A 40 -3.12 13.97 -3.57
N VAL A 41 -4.35 13.69 -4.00
CA VAL A 41 -4.69 12.40 -4.63
C VAL A 41 -4.21 12.33 -6.08
N VAL A 42 -4.16 13.45 -6.79
CA VAL A 42 -3.54 13.55 -8.12
C VAL A 42 -2.03 13.28 -8.03
N GLY A 43 -1.34 13.92 -7.08
CA GLY A 43 0.09 13.70 -6.86
C GLY A 43 0.41 12.23 -6.53
N THR A 44 -0.33 11.63 -5.60
CA THR A 44 -0.13 10.22 -5.26
C THR A 44 -0.51 9.27 -6.40
N HIS A 45 -1.48 9.62 -7.24
CA HIS A 45 -1.78 8.86 -8.45
C HIS A 45 -0.62 8.90 -9.46
N GLY A 46 0.01 10.06 -9.67
CA GLY A 46 1.24 10.16 -10.47
C GLY A 46 2.36 9.24 -9.94
N GLN A 47 2.52 9.16 -8.62
CA GLN A 47 3.48 8.23 -8.01
C GLN A 47 3.14 6.76 -8.31
N LEU A 48 1.86 6.37 -8.36
CA LEU A 48 1.46 5.02 -8.77
C LEU A 48 1.84 4.73 -10.23
N ARG A 49 1.67 5.69 -11.14
CA ARG A 49 2.13 5.55 -12.54
C ARG A 49 3.63 5.30 -12.63
N VAL A 50 4.43 6.00 -11.82
CA VAL A 50 5.89 5.76 -11.72
C VAL A 50 6.16 4.33 -11.26
N MET A 51 5.49 3.86 -10.20
CA MET A 51 5.64 2.50 -9.69
C MET A 51 5.26 1.45 -10.73
N GLU A 52 4.21 1.65 -11.53
CA GLU A 52 3.84 0.71 -12.60
C GLU A 52 4.86 0.75 -13.75
N SER A 53 5.46 1.89 -14.07
CA SER A 53 6.56 1.99 -15.03
C SER A 53 7.78 1.18 -14.59
N ILE A 54 8.14 1.26 -13.31
CA ILE A 54 9.24 0.49 -12.71
C ILE A 54 8.90 -1.00 -12.70
N ARG A 55 7.68 -1.36 -12.29
CA ARG A 55 7.19 -2.73 -12.30
C ARG A 55 7.30 -3.38 -13.68
N ALA A 56 6.93 -2.65 -14.72
CA ALA A 56 6.99 -3.14 -16.09
C ALA A 56 8.43 -3.38 -16.58
N ALA A 57 9.38 -2.61 -16.08
CA ALA A 57 10.80 -2.71 -16.47
C ALA A 57 11.59 -3.72 -15.61
N GLU A 58 11.35 -3.73 -14.29
CA GLU A 58 12.19 -4.41 -13.31
C GLU A 58 11.46 -5.51 -12.52
N GLY A 59 10.13 -5.60 -12.64
CA GLY A 59 9.30 -6.60 -11.97
C GLY A 59 8.70 -6.12 -10.63
N ASP A 60 7.90 -7.00 -10.02
CA ASP A 60 7.13 -6.70 -8.80
C ASP A 60 8.03 -6.34 -7.61
N ASP A 61 9.20 -6.96 -7.50
CA ASP A 61 10.09 -6.82 -6.34
C ASP A 61 10.71 -5.40 -6.25
N ALA A 62 10.86 -4.70 -7.39
CA ALA A 62 11.40 -3.34 -7.44
C ALA A 62 10.45 -2.28 -6.84
N VAL A 63 9.14 -2.56 -6.80
CA VAL A 63 8.12 -1.57 -6.42
C VAL A 63 8.18 -1.22 -4.94
N PHE A 64 8.49 -2.19 -4.08
CA PHE A 64 8.44 -1.98 -2.64
C PHE A 64 9.40 -0.88 -2.15
N GLY A 65 10.63 -0.87 -2.64
CA GLY A 65 11.63 0.14 -2.27
C GLY A 65 11.16 1.56 -2.58
N VAL A 66 10.59 1.74 -3.76
CA VAL A 66 10.04 3.03 -4.21
C VAL A 66 8.84 3.44 -3.37
N TYR A 67 7.89 2.53 -3.16
CA TYR A 67 6.73 2.78 -2.29
C TYR A 67 7.16 3.19 -0.88
N TRP A 68 8.16 2.51 -0.31
CA TRP A 68 8.64 2.78 1.04
C TRP A 68 9.31 4.14 1.17
N ASP A 69 10.14 4.52 0.20
CA ASP A 69 10.79 5.82 0.17
C ASP A 69 9.77 6.95 -0.01
N PHE A 70 8.89 6.85 -1.01
CA PHE A 70 7.86 7.87 -1.26
C PHE A 70 6.92 8.04 -0.07
N ALA A 71 6.48 6.93 0.54
CA ALA A 71 5.66 6.97 1.75
C ALA A 71 6.41 7.61 2.92
N SER A 72 7.72 7.39 3.06
CA SER A 72 8.54 8.00 4.11
C SER A 72 8.65 9.51 3.92
N ARG A 73 8.88 9.98 2.71
CA ARG A 73 8.91 11.43 2.39
C ARG A 73 7.57 12.09 2.73
N ILE A 74 6.47 11.48 2.34
CA ILE A 74 5.13 12.03 2.58
C ILE A 74 4.78 12.03 4.07
N HIS A 75 5.01 10.94 4.78
CA HIS A 75 4.47 10.73 6.12
C HIS A 75 5.40 11.13 7.26
N HIS A 76 6.70 11.10 7.05
CA HIS A 76 7.68 11.48 8.07
C HIS A 76 8.28 12.86 7.79
N ASP A 77 8.64 13.14 6.53
CA ASP A 77 9.26 14.41 6.18
C ASP A 77 8.22 15.50 5.89
N GLY A 78 6.94 15.11 5.65
CA GLY A 78 5.86 16.02 5.30
C GLY A 78 5.99 16.60 3.88
N ASP A 79 6.94 16.08 3.10
CA ASP A 79 7.22 16.49 1.73
C ASP A 79 6.32 15.70 0.77
N ARG A 80 5.39 16.41 0.13
CA ARG A 80 4.48 15.83 -0.87
C ARG A 80 4.89 16.15 -2.30
N ASP A 81 5.73 17.16 -2.46
CA ASP A 81 6.13 17.74 -3.74
C ASP A 81 7.61 17.46 -4.05
N PHE A 82 8.16 16.40 -3.47
CA PHE A 82 9.55 16.00 -3.68
C PHE A 82 9.84 15.69 -5.15
N ASP A 83 11.07 15.95 -5.57
CA ASP A 83 11.56 15.60 -6.91
C ASP A 83 11.64 14.07 -7.05
N ILE A 84 10.71 13.50 -7.84
CA ILE A 84 10.61 12.05 -8.08
C ILE A 84 11.88 11.53 -8.77
N ALA A 85 12.43 12.25 -9.76
CA ALA A 85 13.62 11.80 -10.48
C ALA A 85 14.82 11.68 -9.52
N LYS A 86 15.00 12.70 -8.67
CA LYS A 86 16.05 12.68 -7.65
C LYS A 86 15.85 11.56 -6.62
N ALA A 87 14.60 11.32 -6.20
CA ALA A 87 14.28 10.23 -5.28
C ALA A 87 14.61 8.85 -5.89
N LEU A 88 14.35 8.65 -7.18
CA LEU A 88 14.71 7.43 -7.89
C LEU A 88 16.23 7.26 -8.01
N GLU A 89 16.96 8.33 -8.33
CA GLU A 89 18.44 8.31 -8.35
C GLU A 89 19.03 7.89 -7.00
N GLU A 90 18.49 8.42 -5.90
CA GLU A 90 18.92 8.07 -4.54
C GLU A 90 18.68 6.59 -4.20
N LEU A 91 17.69 5.96 -4.86
CA LEU A 91 17.39 4.52 -4.75
C LEU A 91 18.18 3.67 -5.76
N GLY A 92 18.97 4.29 -6.65
CA GLY A 92 19.69 3.58 -7.71
C GLY A 92 18.78 3.09 -8.86
N ILE A 93 17.62 3.70 -9.02
CA ILE A 93 16.64 3.42 -10.08
C ILE A 93 16.74 4.48 -11.16
N ASP A 94 16.48 4.11 -12.42
CA ASP A 94 16.55 5.03 -13.55
C ASP A 94 15.57 6.21 -13.33
N PRO A 95 16.06 7.45 -13.23
CA PRO A 95 15.25 8.65 -13.03
C PRO A 95 14.27 8.93 -14.19
N GLU A 96 14.48 8.34 -15.37
CA GLU A 96 13.56 8.46 -16.50
C GLU A 96 12.15 7.94 -16.18
N HIS A 97 12.00 7.00 -15.24
CA HIS A 97 10.69 6.56 -14.76
C HIS A 97 9.85 7.68 -14.15
N ALA A 98 10.45 8.79 -13.70
CA ALA A 98 9.71 9.94 -13.19
C ALA A 98 8.76 10.55 -14.23
N LYS A 99 9.08 10.44 -15.53
CA LYS A 99 8.22 10.90 -16.63
C LYS A 99 6.87 10.20 -16.67
N ALA A 100 6.79 8.98 -16.12
CA ALA A 100 5.56 8.23 -16.04
C ALA A 100 4.49 8.91 -15.15
N ALA A 101 4.87 9.80 -14.24
CA ALA A 101 3.93 10.49 -13.35
C ALA A 101 2.79 11.20 -14.11
N THR A 102 3.07 11.70 -15.31
CA THR A 102 2.09 12.40 -16.16
C THR A 102 1.63 11.59 -17.38
N ASP A 103 2.04 10.33 -17.49
CA ASP A 103 1.75 9.47 -18.64
C ASP A 103 0.55 8.55 -18.31
N GLU A 104 -0.62 8.90 -18.88
CA GLU A 104 -1.89 8.20 -18.65
C GLU A 104 -1.94 6.77 -19.18
N LYS A 105 -0.93 6.34 -19.96
CA LYS A 105 -0.89 4.95 -20.46
C LYS A 105 -0.86 3.91 -19.33
N TRP A 106 -0.39 4.30 -18.13
CA TRP A 106 -0.31 3.44 -16.96
C TRP A 106 -1.64 3.27 -16.21
N ASP A 107 -2.64 4.11 -16.52
CA ASP A 107 -3.92 4.14 -15.81
C ASP A 107 -4.72 2.84 -15.96
N ALA A 108 -4.65 2.21 -17.11
CA ALA A 108 -5.34 0.96 -17.36
C ALA A 108 -4.81 -0.16 -16.45
N GLU A 109 -3.48 -0.24 -16.26
CA GLU A 109 -2.85 -1.24 -15.39
C GLU A 109 -3.17 -0.97 -13.92
N ILE A 110 -3.13 0.31 -13.49
CA ILE A 110 -3.52 0.71 -12.13
C ILE A 110 -4.97 0.31 -11.85
N ARG A 111 -5.90 0.54 -12.80
CA ARG A 111 -7.31 0.13 -12.66
C ARG A 111 -7.44 -1.38 -12.54
N THR A 112 -6.83 -2.13 -13.43
CA THR A 112 -6.89 -3.59 -13.41
C THR A 112 -6.46 -4.14 -12.05
N ARG A 113 -5.31 -3.70 -11.54
CA ARG A 113 -4.77 -4.17 -10.25
C ARG A 113 -5.62 -3.72 -9.06
N MET A 114 -6.14 -2.49 -9.11
CA MET A 114 -7.06 -1.98 -8.09
C MET A 114 -8.36 -2.77 -8.06
N ASP A 115 -8.95 -3.05 -9.23
CA ASP A 115 -10.21 -3.76 -9.36
C ASP A 115 -10.10 -5.23 -8.90
N GLU A 116 -8.96 -5.88 -9.12
CA GLU A 116 -8.66 -7.21 -8.55
C GLU A 116 -8.77 -7.20 -7.01
N GLY A 117 -8.20 -6.19 -6.36
CA GLY A 117 -8.31 -6.05 -4.91
C GLY A 117 -9.72 -5.72 -4.43
N LEU A 118 -10.40 -4.80 -5.11
CA LEU A 118 -11.77 -4.40 -4.77
C LEU A 118 -12.79 -5.53 -5.00
N ALA A 119 -12.55 -6.40 -5.99
CA ALA A 119 -13.40 -7.57 -6.24
C ALA A 119 -13.46 -8.53 -5.03
N LEU A 120 -12.44 -8.55 -4.18
CA LEU A 120 -12.39 -9.42 -3.00
C LEU A 120 -13.18 -8.87 -1.80
N VAL A 121 -13.34 -7.55 -1.71
CA VAL A 121 -13.83 -6.89 -0.48
C VAL A 121 -14.98 -5.91 -0.71
N GLY A 122 -15.32 -5.63 -1.98
CA GLY A 122 -16.33 -4.63 -2.34
C GLY A 122 -15.73 -3.23 -2.56
N THR A 123 -16.58 -2.32 -3.05
CA THR A 123 -16.17 -0.96 -3.45
C THR A 123 -16.40 0.10 -2.35
N ASP A 124 -17.09 -0.24 -1.28
CA ASP A 124 -17.44 0.64 -0.15
C ASP A 124 -16.38 0.68 0.97
N VAL A 125 -15.20 0.12 0.70
CA VAL A 125 -14.06 0.05 1.62
C VAL A 125 -12.97 1.08 1.26
N GLY A 126 -12.02 1.28 2.17
CA GLY A 126 -10.82 2.09 1.93
C GLY A 126 -9.57 1.23 1.75
N THR A 127 -8.47 1.71 2.31
CA THR A 127 -7.17 1.02 2.35
C THR A 127 -6.73 0.79 3.79
N PRO A 128 -5.96 -0.27 4.05
CA PRO A 128 -5.42 -1.27 3.13
C PRO A 128 -6.42 -2.38 2.79
N ILE A 129 -6.13 -3.15 1.73
CA ILE A 129 -6.72 -4.46 1.47
C ILE A 129 -5.60 -5.49 1.62
N ILE A 130 -5.83 -6.54 2.37
CA ILE A 130 -4.94 -7.70 2.49
C ILE A 130 -5.63 -8.88 1.84
N ALA A 131 -4.95 -9.54 0.90
CA ALA A 131 -5.42 -10.73 0.23
C ALA A 131 -4.45 -11.89 0.49
N LEU A 132 -5.01 -13.08 0.70
CA LEU A 132 -4.26 -14.32 0.93
C LEU A 132 -4.87 -15.45 0.09
N ASP A 133 -4.06 -16.42 -0.27
CA ASP A 133 -4.54 -17.65 -0.90
C ASP A 133 -4.77 -18.70 0.19
N ARG A 134 -5.97 -19.25 0.27
CA ARG A 134 -6.32 -20.37 1.16
C ARG A 134 -5.64 -21.66 0.68
N ALA A 135 -5.62 -22.67 1.54
CA ALA A 135 -5.02 -23.97 1.23
C ALA A 135 -5.69 -24.70 0.04
N ASP A 136 -6.96 -24.40 -0.25
CA ASP A 136 -7.71 -24.90 -1.40
C ASP A 136 -7.46 -24.11 -2.69
N GLY A 137 -6.66 -23.03 -2.62
CA GLY A 137 -6.33 -22.15 -3.72
C GLY A 137 -7.33 -20.99 -3.93
N GLU A 138 -8.38 -20.87 -3.11
CA GLU A 138 -9.26 -19.73 -3.15
C GLU A 138 -8.53 -18.48 -2.62
N ARG A 139 -8.60 -17.37 -3.36
CA ARG A 139 -8.10 -16.08 -2.90
C ARG A 139 -9.17 -15.34 -2.12
N VAL A 140 -8.88 -15.02 -0.87
CA VAL A 140 -9.75 -14.26 0.01
C VAL A 140 -9.11 -12.93 0.37
N GLY A 141 -9.93 -11.92 0.64
CA GLY A 141 -9.47 -10.59 1.01
C GLY A 141 -10.22 -10.03 2.21
N ILE A 142 -9.59 -9.10 2.90
CA ILE A 142 -10.22 -8.29 3.93
C ILE A 142 -9.79 -6.83 3.80
N PHE A 143 -10.72 -5.91 4.03
CA PHE A 143 -10.38 -4.51 4.25
C PHE A 143 -9.82 -4.32 5.65
N GLY A 144 -8.65 -3.74 5.75
CA GLY A 144 -7.98 -3.51 7.03
C GLY A 144 -6.76 -4.42 7.25
N PRO A 145 -6.28 -4.49 8.50
CA PRO A 145 -6.73 -3.73 9.66
C PRO A 145 -6.41 -2.23 9.52
N VAL A 146 -7.34 -1.38 9.94
CA VAL A 146 -7.09 0.06 10.06
C VAL A 146 -6.50 0.31 11.44
N ILE A 147 -5.19 0.52 11.49
CA ILE A 147 -4.44 0.69 12.72
C ILE A 147 -3.82 2.09 12.80
N THR A 148 -3.78 2.67 14.00
CA THR A 148 -3.17 3.99 14.24
C THR A 148 -1.71 3.89 14.63
N ARG A 149 -1.27 2.74 15.15
CA ARG A 149 0.13 2.39 15.45
C ARG A 149 0.41 0.99 14.95
N ALA A 150 1.60 0.77 14.41
CA ALA A 150 2.05 -0.57 14.06
C ALA A 150 2.32 -1.35 15.36
N PRO A 151 1.59 -2.45 15.65
CA PRO A 151 1.90 -3.29 16.79
C PRO A 151 3.26 -3.95 16.58
N LYS A 152 3.93 -4.32 17.67
CA LYS A 152 5.27 -4.89 17.67
C LYS A 152 5.31 -6.25 18.38
N GLY A 153 6.28 -7.09 17.99
CA GLY A 153 6.55 -8.37 18.63
C GLY A 153 5.32 -9.28 18.70
N GLU A 154 5.02 -9.82 19.85
CA GLU A 154 3.88 -10.73 20.04
C GLU A 154 2.52 -10.14 19.65
N ASP A 155 2.30 -8.84 19.89
CA ASP A 155 1.02 -8.22 19.54
C ASP A 155 0.87 -8.07 18.03
N ALA A 156 1.98 -7.88 17.30
CA ALA A 156 1.97 -7.90 15.85
C ALA A 156 1.53 -9.25 15.29
N LEU A 157 2.07 -10.33 15.84
CA LEU A 157 1.74 -11.70 15.44
C LEU A 157 0.32 -12.09 15.86
N LYS A 158 -0.12 -11.73 17.07
CA LYS A 158 -1.50 -11.96 17.50
C LYS A 158 -2.53 -11.28 16.60
N LEU A 159 -2.26 -10.04 16.17
CA LEU A 159 -3.15 -9.34 15.26
C LEU A 159 -3.21 -10.04 13.89
N TRP A 160 -2.07 -10.47 13.37
CA TRP A 160 -1.99 -11.19 12.10
C TRP A 160 -2.74 -12.52 12.15
N ASP A 161 -2.42 -13.35 13.14
CA ASP A 161 -3.01 -14.69 13.29
C ASP A 161 -4.52 -14.60 13.53
N GLY A 162 -4.95 -13.63 14.35
CA GLY A 162 -6.38 -13.39 14.57
C GLY A 162 -7.12 -12.92 13.31
N MET A 163 -6.51 -12.03 12.54
CA MET A 163 -7.07 -11.55 11.28
C MET A 163 -7.19 -12.69 10.25
N THR A 164 -6.12 -13.45 10.05
CA THR A 164 -6.12 -14.55 9.08
C THR A 164 -7.09 -15.65 9.47
N ALA A 165 -7.19 -15.98 10.77
CA ALA A 165 -8.18 -16.92 11.27
C ALA A 165 -9.63 -16.47 11.00
N MET A 166 -9.91 -15.17 11.11
CA MET A 166 -11.24 -14.64 10.76
C MET A 166 -11.53 -14.69 9.27
N MET A 167 -10.52 -14.47 8.42
CA MET A 167 -10.67 -14.55 6.95
C MET A 167 -11.07 -15.94 6.46
N ASP A 168 -10.77 -16.99 7.22
CA ASP A 168 -11.12 -18.37 6.90
C ASP A 168 -12.55 -18.77 7.31
N ILE A 169 -13.29 -17.86 7.97
CA ILE A 169 -14.64 -18.16 8.45
C ILE A 169 -15.68 -17.68 7.43
N ASP A 170 -16.40 -18.62 6.84
CA ASP A 170 -17.51 -18.29 5.95
C ASP A 170 -18.60 -17.49 6.70
N GLY A 171 -19.04 -16.42 6.05
CA GLY A 171 -20.06 -15.53 6.64
C GLY A 171 -19.51 -14.48 7.60
N PHE A 172 -18.18 -14.38 7.77
CA PHE A 172 -17.56 -13.25 8.43
C PHE A 172 -17.37 -12.10 7.43
N TRP A 173 -17.92 -10.92 7.73
CA TRP A 173 -17.87 -9.77 6.82
C TRP A 173 -17.16 -8.55 7.36
N GLU A 174 -17.37 -8.18 8.61
CA GLU A 174 -16.83 -6.95 9.17
C GLU A 174 -16.59 -7.03 10.68
N LEU A 175 -15.48 -6.45 11.13
CA LEU A 175 -15.22 -6.14 12.54
C LEU A 175 -14.69 -4.71 12.62
N LYS A 176 -15.45 -3.80 13.24
CA LYS A 176 -15.16 -2.39 13.27
C LYS A 176 -15.32 -1.78 14.66
N LYS A 177 -14.44 -0.84 15.00
CA LYS A 177 -14.66 0.08 16.13
C LYS A 177 -14.35 1.52 15.72
N THR A 178 -14.95 2.49 16.41
CA THR A 178 -14.70 3.92 16.15
C THR A 178 -13.24 4.26 16.43
N ARG A 179 -12.59 4.88 15.45
CA ARG A 179 -11.23 5.41 15.58
C ARG A 179 -11.28 6.77 16.27
N THR A 180 -10.58 6.91 17.39
CA THR A 180 -10.51 8.16 18.19
C THR A 180 -9.15 8.83 18.11
N GLU A 181 -8.17 8.18 17.43
CA GLU A 181 -6.79 8.64 17.33
C GLU A 181 -6.37 8.84 15.87
N ARG A 182 -5.41 9.72 15.65
CA ARG A 182 -4.74 9.87 14.35
C ARG A 182 -3.61 8.84 14.21
N PRO A 183 -3.18 8.50 12.98
CA PRO A 183 -2.01 7.66 12.76
C PRO A 183 -0.76 8.27 13.39
N GLU A 184 0.00 7.43 14.10
CA GLU A 184 1.29 7.76 14.70
C GLU A 184 2.37 6.93 14.00
N PHE A 185 3.18 7.59 13.17
CA PHE A 185 4.12 6.91 12.29
C PHE A 185 5.42 6.47 13.02
N GLY A 186 5.69 7.02 14.22
CA GLY A 186 6.95 6.77 14.93
C GLY A 186 8.16 7.35 14.21
N ASP A 187 9.34 6.76 14.45
CA ASP A 187 10.57 7.23 13.84
C ASP A 187 10.61 6.95 12.33
N ARG A 188 11.25 7.87 11.58
CA ARG A 188 11.49 7.68 10.15
C ARG A 188 12.37 6.46 9.92
N PRO A 189 11.98 5.53 9.03
CA PRO A 189 12.83 4.41 8.67
C PRO A 189 14.14 4.90 8.04
N VAL A 190 15.26 4.33 8.46
CA VAL A 190 16.59 4.70 7.95
C VAL A 190 16.94 3.93 6.67
N THR A 191 16.40 2.72 6.54
CA THR A 191 16.63 1.81 5.41
C THR A 191 15.33 1.23 4.94
N VAL A 192 15.31 0.83 3.66
CA VAL A 192 14.24 -0.02 3.13
C VAL A 192 14.39 -1.41 3.75
N PRO A 193 13.40 -1.95 4.47
CA PRO A 193 13.49 -3.29 5.02
C PRO A 193 13.61 -4.33 3.90
N PRO A 194 14.34 -5.42 4.10
CA PRO A 194 14.33 -6.52 3.15
C PRO A 194 12.92 -7.13 3.09
N VAL A 195 12.37 -7.24 1.90
CA VAL A 195 11.17 -8.04 1.64
C VAL A 195 11.64 -9.35 1.05
N SER A 196 11.39 -10.41 1.78
CA SER A 196 11.68 -11.79 1.33
C SER A 196 10.62 -12.28 0.35
#